data_23a6d87730ceb9b1578b0f4ead38b2c7
#
_entry.id   23a6d87730ceb9b1578b0f4ead38b2c7
#
_cell.length_a   1.000
_cell.length_b   1.000
_cell.length_c   1.000
_cell.angle_alpha   90.00
_cell.angle_beta   90.00
_cell.angle_gamma   90.00
#
_symmetry.space_group_name_H-M   'P 1'
#
loop_
_entity.id
_entity.type
_entity.pdbx_description
1 polymer ?
#
loop_
_entity_poly.entity_id
_entity_poly.type
_entity_poly.pdbx_seq_one_letter_code
_entity_poly.pdbx_strand_id
1 'polypeptide(L)'
;MKKKKWKPFLIASTAVLLIASIGIGIYAFLSDGDTANNRTTIGGVTTDIPEKFTPPDDIKPGDVITKDVKIRNTGKDDCYVRVRSLFSDSDMEKYCTVNYNTTDFTYNRNDGYYYYKKVLKKGETTPSLFTTVTISKNIPQDEIRKFDIIVYQESYQSYGFDSYQAAWDHYHRNQKN
;
A
#
# COMPACT_ATOMS: atom_id res chain seq x y z
N MET A 1 31.87 -25.32 -48.87
CA MET A 1 31.73 -25.09 -47.39
C MET A 1 30.47 -24.28 -47.13
N LYS A 2 29.40 -24.90 -46.61
CA LYS A 2 28.12 -24.21 -46.35
C LYS A 2 28.21 -23.52 -44.98
N LYS A 3 28.21 -22.19 -44.91
CA LYS A 3 28.18 -21.41 -43.70
C LYS A 3 26.79 -21.52 -43.05
N LYS A 4 26.75 -22.10 -41.84
CA LYS A 4 25.57 -22.40 -41.04
C LYS A 4 24.88 -21.06 -40.58
N LYS A 5 23.71 -20.72 -41.17
CA LYS A 5 22.92 -19.51 -40.89
C LYS A 5 22.07 -19.63 -39.59
N TRP A 6 22.67 -20.06 -38.47
CA TRP A 6 21.93 -20.29 -37.20
C TRP A 6 21.92 -19.11 -36.25
N LYS A 7 22.84 -18.14 -36.41
CA LYS A 7 22.95 -17.00 -35.50
C LYS A 7 21.75 -16.06 -35.47
N PRO A 8 21.11 -15.66 -36.60
CA PRO A 8 19.96 -14.75 -36.54
C PRO A 8 18.70 -15.38 -35.94
N PHE A 9 18.55 -16.71 -36.08
CA PHE A 9 17.38 -17.42 -35.52
C PHE A 9 17.45 -17.52 -33.98
N LEU A 10 18.64 -17.76 -33.43
CA LEU A 10 18.85 -17.76 -31.96
C LEU A 10 18.64 -16.39 -31.34
N ILE A 11 19.06 -15.31 -31.97
CA ILE A 11 18.87 -13.94 -31.48
C ILE A 11 17.39 -13.57 -31.52
N ALA A 12 16.65 -13.93 -32.58
CA ALA A 12 15.22 -13.68 -32.68
C ALA A 12 14.41 -14.46 -31.64
N SER A 13 14.76 -15.72 -31.36
CA SER A 13 14.08 -16.52 -30.33
C SER A 13 14.32 -16.01 -28.90
N THR A 14 15.54 -15.51 -28.63
CA THR A 14 15.86 -14.93 -27.31
C THR A 14 15.12 -13.60 -27.09
N ALA A 15 14.99 -12.77 -28.13
CA ALA A 15 14.24 -11.53 -28.05
C ALA A 15 12.74 -11.75 -27.80
N VAL A 16 12.14 -12.74 -28.45
CA VAL A 16 10.73 -13.12 -28.23
C VAL A 16 10.50 -13.66 -26.81
N LEU A 17 11.43 -14.43 -26.26
CA LEU A 17 11.32 -14.93 -24.88
C LEU A 17 11.47 -13.81 -23.84
N LEU A 18 12.33 -12.81 -24.07
CA LEU A 18 12.48 -11.65 -23.20
C LEU A 18 11.22 -10.77 -23.20
N ILE A 19 10.62 -10.53 -24.37
CA ILE A 19 9.38 -9.75 -24.48
C ILE A 19 8.21 -10.50 -23.83
N ALA A 20 8.14 -11.82 -23.98
CA ALA A 20 7.11 -12.63 -23.34
C ALA A 20 7.26 -12.64 -21.81
N SER A 21 8.49 -12.69 -21.28
CA SER A 21 8.72 -12.67 -19.83
C SER A 21 8.38 -11.30 -19.18
N ILE A 22 8.62 -10.19 -19.90
CA ILE A 22 8.20 -8.85 -19.46
C ILE A 22 6.67 -8.75 -19.48
N GLY A 23 6.01 -9.24 -20.54
CA GLY A 23 4.56 -9.24 -20.67
C GLY A 23 3.87 -10.07 -19.59
N ILE A 24 4.40 -11.24 -19.25
CA ILE A 24 3.87 -12.10 -18.18
C ILE A 24 4.08 -11.45 -16.80
N GLY A 25 5.24 -10.82 -16.57
CA GLY A 25 5.51 -10.09 -15.32
C GLY A 25 4.56 -8.91 -15.10
N ILE A 26 4.26 -8.13 -16.15
CA ILE A 26 3.30 -7.02 -16.08
C ILE A 26 1.87 -7.55 -15.92
N TYR A 27 1.51 -8.64 -16.59
CA TYR A 27 0.17 -9.23 -16.47
C TYR A 27 -0.05 -9.84 -15.08
N ALA A 28 0.94 -10.50 -14.50
CA ALA A 28 0.87 -10.99 -13.12
C ALA A 28 0.74 -9.84 -12.11
N PHE A 29 1.45 -8.74 -12.31
CA PHE A 29 1.34 -7.54 -11.47
C PHE A 29 -0.04 -6.85 -11.59
N LEU A 30 -0.66 -6.84 -12.78
CA LEU A 30 -1.98 -6.25 -13.03
C LEU A 30 -3.15 -7.21 -12.76
N SER A 31 -2.90 -8.53 -12.74
CA SER A 31 -3.94 -9.56 -12.55
C SER A 31 -4.13 -10.00 -11.10
N ASP A 32 -3.20 -9.63 -10.20
CA ASP A 32 -3.29 -10.01 -8.78
C ASP A 32 -4.13 -8.97 -8.00
N GLY A 33 -5.36 -8.78 -8.45
CA GLY A 33 -6.37 -7.92 -7.83
C GLY A 33 -7.03 -8.51 -6.59
N ASP A 34 -6.55 -9.65 -6.08
CA ASP A 34 -7.05 -10.26 -4.86
C ASP A 34 -5.98 -10.23 -3.76
N THR A 35 -6.27 -9.44 -2.73
CA THR A 35 -5.52 -9.37 -1.47
C THR A 35 -4.03 -9.05 -1.63
N ALA A 36 -3.71 -7.78 -1.85
CA ALA A 36 -2.36 -7.29 -1.58
C ALA A 36 -2.04 -7.49 -0.09
N ASN A 37 -1.49 -8.64 0.25
CA ASN A 37 -0.82 -8.86 1.53
C ASN A 37 0.43 -7.97 1.53
N ASN A 38 0.25 -6.69 1.85
CA ASN A 38 1.33 -5.74 2.03
C ASN A 38 2.13 -6.11 3.27
N ARG A 39 3.04 -7.07 3.10
CA ARG A 39 3.94 -7.54 4.14
C ARG A 39 5.28 -6.88 3.99
N THR A 40 5.56 -5.88 4.79
CA THR A 40 6.88 -5.23 4.84
C THR A 40 7.64 -5.74 6.05
N THR A 41 8.84 -6.28 5.84
CA THR A 41 9.73 -6.73 6.92
C THR A 41 10.97 -5.84 6.91
N ILE A 42 11.13 -5.02 7.94
CA ILE A 42 12.35 -4.25 8.19
C ILE A 42 12.84 -4.59 9.59
N GLY A 43 14.04 -5.16 9.69
CA GLY A 43 14.68 -5.42 10.99
C GLY A 43 13.99 -6.49 11.86
N GLY A 44 13.41 -7.54 11.28
CA GLY A 44 12.78 -8.65 12.02
C GLY A 44 11.34 -8.37 12.49
N VAL A 45 10.81 -7.20 12.23
CA VAL A 45 9.42 -6.83 12.51
C VAL A 45 8.56 -7.11 11.29
N THR A 46 7.46 -7.81 11.49
CA THR A 46 6.49 -8.13 10.44
C THR A 46 5.12 -7.62 10.85
N THR A 47 4.47 -6.89 9.95
CA THR A 47 3.10 -6.40 10.14
C THR A 47 2.24 -6.79 8.95
N ASP A 48 0.94 -6.96 9.13
CA ASP A 48 -0.03 -7.18 8.08
C ASP A 48 -1.22 -6.21 8.21
N ILE A 49 -1.97 -6.06 7.14
CA ILE A 49 -3.23 -5.34 7.10
C ILE A 49 -4.32 -6.39 6.90
N PRO A 50 -5.03 -6.79 7.98
CA PRO A 50 -6.15 -7.71 7.84
C PRO A 50 -7.34 -6.97 7.22
N GLU A 51 -7.35 -6.87 5.89
CA GLU A 51 -8.35 -6.13 5.15
C GLU A 51 -9.17 -7.06 4.25
N LYS A 52 -10.51 -6.87 4.28
CA LYS A 52 -11.42 -7.36 3.25
C LYS A 52 -12.13 -6.13 2.68
N PHE A 53 -11.71 -5.69 1.53
CA PHE A 53 -12.39 -4.63 0.78
C PHE A 53 -12.86 -5.18 -0.56
N THR A 54 -14.15 -5.03 -0.84
CA THR A 54 -14.70 -5.26 -2.17
C THR A 54 -15.26 -3.92 -2.64
N PRO A 55 -14.67 -3.28 -3.66
CA PRO A 55 -15.23 -2.07 -4.22
C PRO A 55 -16.66 -2.33 -4.66
N PRO A 56 -17.63 -1.42 -4.42
CA PRO A 56 -18.98 -1.57 -4.95
C PRO A 56 -18.94 -1.53 -6.48
N ASP A 57 -19.74 -2.39 -7.12
CA ASP A 57 -19.82 -2.43 -8.58
C ASP A 57 -20.46 -1.18 -9.18
N ASP A 58 -21.29 -0.49 -8.42
CA ASP A 58 -22.00 0.73 -8.81
C ASP A 58 -21.82 1.81 -7.72
N ILE A 59 -21.04 2.83 -8.04
CA ILE A 59 -20.75 3.96 -7.15
C ILE A 59 -21.69 5.10 -7.50
N LYS A 60 -22.31 5.70 -6.47
CA LYS A 60 -23.26 6.82 -6.62
C LYS A 60 -22.81 8.05 -5.81
N PRO A 61 -23.21 9.26 -6.25
CA PRO A 61 -22.99 10.47 -5.46
C PRO A 61 -23.60 10.33 -4.05
N GLY A 62 -22.76 10.58 -3.04
CA GLY A 62 -23.14 10.49 -1.63
C GLY A 62 -22.98 9.12 -1.00
N ASP A 63 -22.51 8.12 -1.72
CA ASP A 63 -22.25 6.80 -1.15
C ASP A 63 -21.20 6.84 -0.04
N VAL A 64 -21.39 6.00 0.97
CA VAL A 64 -20.44 5.75 2.04
C VAL A 64 -19.94 4.32 1.94
N ILE A 65 -18.69 4.18 1.53
CA ILE A 65 -18.03 2.90 1.33
C ILE A 65 -17.31 2.53 2.63
N THR A 66 -17.61 1.36 3.17
CA THR A 66 -16.92 0.86 4.38
C THR A 66 -15.60 0.21 3.99
N LYS A 67 -14.51 0.68 4.61
CA LYS A 67 -13.17 0.12 4.47
C LYS A 67 -12.42 0.29 5.79
N ASP A 68 -12.36 -0.75 6.60
CA ASP A 68 -11.73 -0.73 7.91
C ASP A 68 -10.25 -1.09 7.82
N VAL A 69 -9.39 -0.10 7.98
CA VAL A 69 -7.93 -0.24 7.86
C VAL A 69 -7.28 -0.25 9.22
N LYS A 70 -6.68 -1.38 9.60
CA LYS A 70 -5.92 -1.62 10.82
C LYS A 70 -4.59 -2.25 10.48
N ILE A 71 -3.63 -2.16 11.38
CA ILE A 71 -2.34 -2.82 11.25
C ILE A 71 -2.16 -3.80 12.40
N ARG A 72 -1.81 -5.04 12.10
CA ARG A 72 -1.50 -6.06 13.08
C ARG A 72 0.00 -6.35 13.10
N ASN A 73 0.59 -6.35 14.29
CA ASN A 73 1.96 -6.82 14.47
C ASN A 73 1.98 -8.36 14.52
N THR A 74 2.42 -8.99 13.44
CA THR A 74 2.60 -10.45 13.35
C THR A 74 4.04 -10.87 13.57
N GLY A 75 4.92 -9.92 13.90
CA GLY A 75 6.33 -10.13 14.17
C GLY A 75 6.61 -10.73 15.56
N LYS A 76 7.89 -10.82 15.87
CA LYS A 76 8.35 -11.36 17.16
C LYS A 76 8.57 -10.27 18.20
N ASP A 77 8.74 -9.04 17.76
CA ASP A 77 9.13 -7.88 18.58
C ASP A 77 8.13 -6.74 18.48
N ASP A 78 8.14 -5.86 19.47
CA ASP A 78 7.35 -4.63 19.49
C ASP A 78 7.88 -3.63 18.45
N CYS A 79 6.97 -2.84 17.85
CA CYS A 79 7.34 -1.93 16.77
C CYS A 79 6.57 -0.61 16.79
N TYR A 80 7.11 0.35 16.07
CA TYR A 80 6.35 1.50 15.56
C TYR A 80 5.90 1.22 14.12
N VAL A 81 4.73 1.72 13.76
CA VAL A 81 4.16 1.55 12.41
C VAL A 81 3.76 2.89 11.82
N ARG A 82 3.90 3.01 10.50
CA ARG A 82 3.33 4.10 9.72
C ARG A 82 2.60 3.55 8.51
N VAL A 83 1.58 4.26 8.08
CA VAL A 83 0.64 3.82 7.03
C VAL A 83 0.44 4.94 6.03
N ARG A 84 0.37 4.60 4.75
CA ARG A 84 0.02 5.50 3.67
C ARG A 84 -1.10 4.88 2.85
N SER A 85 -2.13 5.67 2.56
CA SER A 85 -3.20 5.29 1.63
C SER A 85 -3.09 6.10 0.35
N LEU A 86 -3.27 5.45 -0.78
CA LEU A 86 -3.24 6.06 -2.10
C LEU A 86 -4.48 5.65 -2.88
N PHE A 87 -5.11 6.59 -3.55
CA PHE A 87 -6.17 6.29 -4.49
C PHE A 87 -5.58 5.84 -5.82
N SER A 88 -6.15 4.79 -6.43
CA SER A 88 -5.75 4.33 -7.76
C SER A 88 -6.15 5.30 -8.87
N ASP A 89 -7.13 6.17 -8.60
CA ASP A 89 -7.59 7.23 -9.50
C ASP A 89 -7.57 8.57 -8.75
N SER A 90 -6.68 9.48 -9.21
CA SER A 90 -6.49 10.80 -8.59
C SER A 90 -7.64 11.77 -8.83
N ASP A 91 -8.47 11.54 -9.85
CA ASP A 91 -9.64 12.36 -10.12
C ASP A 91 -10.77 11.97 -9.18
N MET A 92 -10.97 10.67 -8.93
CA MET A 92 -11.88 10.18 -7.91
C MET A 92 -11.48 10.63 -6.49
N GLU A 93 -10.17 10.69 -6.19
CA GLU A 93 -9.69 11.16 -4.88
C GLU A 93 -10.22 12.55 -4.54
N LYS A 94 -10.33 13.46 -5.50
CA LYS A 94 -10.84 14.84 -5.31
C LYS A 94 -12.30 14.88 -4.82
N TYR A 95 -13.06 13.84 -5.13
CA TYR A 95 -14.47 13.71 -4.75
C TYR A 95 -14.68 12.79 -3.54
N CYS A 96 -13.59 12.28 -2.94
CA CYS A 96 -13.66 11.37 -1.81
C CYS A 96 -13.25 12.06 -0.50
N THR A 97 -13.94 11.73 0.58
CA THR A 97 -13.56 12.11 1.93
C THR A 97 -13.34 10.86 2.77
N VAL A 98 -12.17 10.72 3.36
CA VAL A 98 -11.79 9.61 4.24
C VAL A 98 -11.83 10.08 5.70
N ASN A 99 -12.44 9.28 6.58
CA ASN A 99 -12.56 9.60 8.01
C ASN A 99 -11.31 9.18 8.81
N TYR A 100 -10.17 9.75 8.51
CA TYR A 100 -8.91 9.41 9.19
C TYR A 100 -8.95 9.64 10.70
N ASN A 101 -8.44 8.67 11.45
CA ASN A 101 -8.25 8.74 12.90
C ASN A 101 -7.02 9.58 13.25
N THR A 102 -7.22 10.84 13.56
CA THR A 102 -6.16 11.77 13.98
C THR A 102 -5.87 11.71 15.48
N THR A 103 -6.67 10.98 16.26
CA THR A 103 -6.47 10.78 17.71
C THR A 103 -5.27 9.86 17.97
N ASP A 104 -5.23 8.70 17.31
CA ASP A 104 -4.17 7.70 17.51
C ASP A 104 -3.03 7.82 16.49
N PHE A 105 -3.27 8.49 15.36
CA PHE A 105 -2.29 8.68 14.30
C PHE A 105 -1.95 10.16 14.10
N THR A 106 -0.75 10.42 13.60
CA THR A 106 -0.32 11.75 13.16
C THR A 106 0.03 11.72 11.69
N TYR A 107 -0.60 12.58 10.88
CA TYR A 107 -0.28 12.73 9.47
C TYR A 107 0.95 13.61 9.28
N ASN A 108 1.92 13.13 8.50
CA ASN A 108 3.08 13.89 8.09
C ASN A 108 2.98 14.26 6.59
N ARG A 109 2.82 15.55 6.32
CA ARG A 109 2.66 16.08 4.95
C ARG A 109 3.91 15.91 4.07
N ASN A 110 5.09 15.78 4.67
CA ASN A 110 6.34 15.69 3.93
C ASN A 110 6.54 14.35 3.23
N ASP A 111 5.97 13.28 3.79
CA ASP A 111 6.10 11.93 3.25
C ASP A 111 4.76 11.23 2.99
N GLY A 112 3.64 11.85 3.39
CA GLY A 112 2.29 11.33 3.16
C GLY A 112 1.89 10.16 4.04
N TYR A 113 2.61 9.89 5.13
CA TYR A 113 2.31 8.81 6.06
C TYR A 113 1.53 9.27 7.29
N TYR A 114 0.69 8.37 7.79
CA TYR A 114 0.07 8.42 9.11
C TYR A 114 0.90 7.57 10.08
N TYR A 115 1.45 8.19 11.11
CA TYR A 115 2.29 7.55 12.12
C TYR A 115 1.45 7.17 13.33
N TYR A 116 1.41 5.88 13.68
CA TYR A 116 0.81 5.43 14.91
C TYR A 116 1.64 5.94 16.10
N LYS A 117 1.00 6.63 17.05
CA LYS A 117 1.69 7.37 18.10
C LYS A 117 2.27 6.48 19.21
N LYS A 118 1.83 5.23 19.30
CA LYS A 118 2.18 4.29 20.36
C LYS A 118 3.00 3.13 19.82
N VAL A 119 3.67 2.42 20.73
CA VAL A 119 4.28 1.12 20.41
C VAL A 119 3.17 0.12 20.10
N LEU A 120 3.26 -0.56 18.98
CA LEU A 120 2.42 -1.68 18.62
C LEU A 120 3.09 -2.97 19.10
N LYS A 121 2.58 -3.54 20.19
CA LYS A 121 3.17 -4.73 20.78
C LYS A 121 2.96 -5.95 19.88
N LYS A 122 3.82 -6.95 20.10
CA LYS A 122 3.67 -8.25 19.45
C LYS A 122 2.25 -8.80 19.60
N GLY A 123 1.64 -9.17 18.47
CA GLY A 123 0.29 -9.74 18.41
C GLY A 123 -0.85 -8.73 18.49
N GLU A 124 -0.56 -7.47 18.82
CA GLU A 124 -1.57 -6.41 18.89
C GLU A 124 -1.95 -5.89 17.53
N THR A 125 -3.11 -5.23 17.48
CA THR A 125 -3.66 -4.54 16.30
C THR A 125 -3.93 -3.10 16.68
N THR A 126 -3.62 -2.16 15.79
CA THR A 126 -3.92 -0.74 16.00
C THR A 126 -5.44 -0.50 16.01
N PRO A 127 -5.92 0.61 16.58
CA PRO A 127 -7.21 1.18 16.19
C PRO A 127 -7.26 1.38 14.67
N SER A 128 -8.47 1.49 14.12
CA SER A 128 -8.64 1.78 12.69
C SER A 128 -7.98 3.11 12.33
N LEU A 129 -7.20 3.13 11.26
CA LEU A 129 -6.72 4.36 10.66
C LEU A 129 -7.89 5.13 10.03
N PHE A 130 -8.78 4.41 9.33
CA PHE A 130 -10.07 4.91 8.87
C PHE A 130 -11.03 3.74 8.69
N THR A 131 -12.32 4.05 8.60
CA THR A 131 -13.38 3.03 8.48
C THR A 131 -14.31 3.30 7.31
N THR A 132 -14.31 4.52 6.76
CA THR A 132 -15.22 4.91 5.69
C THR A 132 -14.58 5.87 4.70
N VAL A 133 -15.02 5.75 3.46
CA VAL A 133 -14.76 6.69 2.36
C VAL A 133 -16.11 7.17 1.85
N THR A 134 -16.33 8.48 1.91
CA THR A 134 -17.57 9.12 1.47
C THR A 134 -17.37 9.76 0.11
N ILE A 135 -18.22 9.41 -0.85
CA ILE A 135 -18.25 10.03 -2.18
C ILE A 135 -19.01 11.35 -2.10
N SER A 136 -18.47 12.39 -2.69
CA SER A 136 -19.14 13.69 -2.77
C SER A 136 -20.50 13.58 -3.44
N LYS A 137 -21.51 14.23 -2.87
CA LYS A 137 -22.84 14.37 -3.51
C LYS A 137 -22.81 15.20 -4.78
N ASN A 138 -21.76 16.02 -4.93
CA ASN A 138 -21.60 16.97 -6.04
C ASN A 138 -20.70 16.43 -7.16
N ILE A 139 -20.31 15.13 -7.14
CA ILE A 139 -19.57 14.53 -8.24
C ILE A 139 -20.45 14.47 -9.49
N PRO A 140 -19.96 14.97 -10.66
CA PRO A 140 -20.66 14.78 -11.93
C PRO A 140 -20.80 13.29 -12.27
N GLN A 141 -21.95 12.89 -12.84
CA GLN A 141 -22.23 11.47 -13.13
C GLN A 141 -21.25 10.85 -14.11
N ASP A 142 -20.74 11.63 -15.05
CA ASP A 142 -19.77 11.23 -16.07
C ASP A 142 -18.31 11.16 -15.55
N GLU A 143 -18.07 11.67 -14.34
CA GLU A 143 -16.77 11.57 -13.67
C GLU A 143 -16.66 10.39 -12.70
N ILE A 144 -17.76 9.69 -12.44
CA ILE A 144 -17.75 8.52 -11.57
C ILE A 144 -17.03 7.35 -12.24
N ARG A 145 -15.97 6.86 -11.59
CA ARG A 145 -15.16 5.72 -12.05
C ARG A 145 -14.90 4.76 -10.90
N LYS A 146 -14.63 3.50 -11.25
CA LYS A 146 -14.12 2.52 -10.28
C LYS A 146 -12.72 2.95 -9.80
N PHE A 147 -12.48 2.83 -8.52
CA PHE A 147 -11.19 3.11 -7.91
C PHE A 147 -10.93 2.16 -6.76
N ASP A 148 -9.65 2.00 -6.42
CA ASP A 148 -9.18 1.32 -5.23
C ASP A 148 -8.46 2.27 -4.30
N ILE A 149 -8.40 1.92 -3.02
CA ILE A 149 -7.51 2.57 -2.05
C ILE A 149 -6.45 1.57 -1.65
N ILE A 150 -5.25 1.80 -2.16
CA ILE A 150 -4.08 0.98 -1.90
C ILE A 150 -3.47 1.46 -0.58
N VAL A 151 -3.27 0.54 0.35
CA VAL A 151 -2.72 0.86 1.66
C VAL A 151 -1.32 0.27 1.79
N TYR A 152 -0.33 1.13 2.04
CA TYR A 152 1.04 0.75 2.32
C TYR A 152 1.33 0.93 3.80
N GLN A 153 2.03 -0.02 4.39
CA GLN A 153 2.49 0.07 5.76
C GLN A 153 3.99 -0.17 5.84
N GLU A 154 4.61 0.45 6.81
CA GLU A 154 5.98 0.17 7.22
C GLU A 154 6.03 0.02 8.73
N SER A 155 6.92 -0.84 9.19
CA SER A 155 7.17 -1.04 10.61
C SER A 155 8.65 -0.94 10.92
N TYR A 156 8.96 -0.36 12.07
CA TYR A 156 10.32 -0.23 12.56
C TYR A 156 10.38 -0.64 14.04
N GLN A 157 11.48 -1.31 14.44
CA GLN A 157 11.65 -1.75 15.82
C GLN A 157 11.44 -0.62 16.82
N SER A 158 10.80 -0.90 17.94
CA SER A 158 10.63 0.09 19.01
C SER A 158 11.78 0.09 20.01
N TYR A 159 12.55 -1.01 20.10
CA TYR A 159 13.66 -1.14 21.03
C TYR A 159 14.75 -0.09 20.78
N GLY A 160 15.14 0.61 21.85
CA GLY A 160 16.15 1.67 21.80
C GLY A 160 15.61 3.05 21.44
N PHE A 161 14.28 3.22 21.37
CA PHE A 161 13.65 4.51 21.08
C PHE A 161 12.53 4.85 22.05
N ASP A 162 12.57 6.07 22.58
CA ASP A 162 11.58 6.58 23.55
C ASP A 162 10.30 7.08 22.89
N SER A 163 10.29 7.23 21.56
CA SER A 163 9.13 7.72 20.81
C SER A 163 9.15 7.25 19.35
N TYR A 164 7.96 7.27 18.71
CA TYR A 164 7.87 6.97 17.28
C TYR A 164 8.67 7.97 16.43
N GLN A 165 8.72 9.24 16.83
CA GLN A 165 9.52 10.26 16.12
C GLN A 165 11.00 9.88 16.11
N ALA A 166 11.56 9.57 17.27
CA ALA A 166 12.98 9.17 17.38
C ALA A 166 13.30 7.94 16.53
N ALA A 167 12.41 6.95 16.52
CA ALA A 167 12.56 5.74 15.73
C ALA A 167 12.57 6.04 14.22
N TRP A 168 11.59 6.81 13.74
CA TRP A 168 11.49 7.14 12.32
C TRP A 168 12.56 8.12 11.85
N ASP A 169 13.01 9.06 12.69
CA ASP A 169 14.17 9.91 12.41
C ASP A 169 15.45 9.09 12.25
N HIS A 170 15.64 8.08 13.09
CA HIS A 170 16.76 7.16 12.95
C HIS A 170 16.69 6.35 11.66
N TYR A 171 15.48 5.82 11.32
CA TYR A 171 15.24 5.11 10.08
C TYR A 171 15.62 5.96 8.85
N HIS A 172 15.14 7.22 8.79
CA HIS A 172 15.39 8.11 7.66
C HIS A 172 16.87 8.50 7.50
N ARG A 173 17.60 8.64 8.61
CA ARG A 173 19.04 8.91 8.54
C ARG A 173 19.81 7.75 7.94
N ASN A 174 19.43 6.52 8.24
CA ASN A 174 20.12 5.32 7.76
C ASN A 174 19.78 4.96 6.30
N GLN A 175 18.70 5.49 5.74
CA GLN A 175 18.35 5.30 4.32
C GLN A 175 19.11 6.23 3.38
N LYS A 176 19.78 7.28 3.91
CA LYS A 176 20.52 8.28 3.12
C LYS A 176 22.00 7.95 2.94
N ASN A 177 22.48 6.90 3.59
CA ASN A 177 23.83 6.38 3.50
C ASN A 177 23.86 5.08 2.68
#